data_b2e504fd43134c261d1dea8adec3695d
#
_entry.id   b2e504fd43134c261d1dea8adec3695d
#
_cell.length_a   1.000
_cell.length_b   1.000
_cell.length_c   1.000
_cell.angle_alpha   90.00
_cell.angle_beta   90.00
_cell.angle_gamma   90.00
#
_symmetry.space_group_name_H-M   'P 1'
#
loop_
_entity.id
_entity.type
_entity.pdbx_description
1 polymer ?
#
loop_
_entity_poly.entity_id
_entity_poly.type
_entity_poly.pdbx_seq_one_letter_code
_entity_poly.pdbx_strand_id
1 'polypeptide(L)'
;PQVRNRGTIGGSIANNDPAADYPAGLVGLGATVHTTKRQIPADDFFTGMFETALAEDEIVTAVAFPIPEKAAYMKFANPASRYAIVGVLVSKGKAGVRVAVTGAGPCVKFAADAVAGVKVASDGLNSDLHASAEYRANLVSVMLKRAVAAAAG
;
A
#
# COMPACT_ATOMS: atom_id res chain seq x y z
N PRO A 1 16.61 -12.12 -1.05
CA PRO A 1 17.73 -11.87 -0.12
C PRO A 1 18.56 -10.64 -0.49
N GLN A 2 18.91 -10.44 -1.76
CA GLN A 2 19.73 -9.31 -2.21
C GLN A 2 19.11 -7.95 -1.88
N VAL A 3 17.82 -7.77 -2.21
CA VAL A 3 17.09 -6.54 -1.93
C VAL A 3 17.00 -6.29 -0.42
N ARG A 4 16.63 -7.29 0.37
CA ARG A 4 16.52 -7.17 1.82
C ARG A 4 17.85 -6.87 2.52
N ASN A 5 18.94 -7.31 1.96
CA ASN A 5 20.27 -7.07 2.53
C ASN A 5 20.69 -5.60 2.47
N ARG A 6 20.28 -4.88 1.44
CA ARG A 6 20.68 -3.48 1.19
C ARG A 6 19.51 -2.49 1.26
N GLY A 7 18.29 -2.98 1.10
CA GLY A 7 17.08 -2.14 1.12
C GLY A 7 16.79 -1.56 2.50
N THR A 8 16.24 -0.34 2.52
CA THR A 8 15.73 0.32 3.72
C THR A 8 14.27 0.68 3.53
N ILE A 9 13.53 0.83 4.63
CA ILE A 9 12.15 1.29 4.54
C ILE A 9 12.07 2.68 3.90
N GLY A 10 12.96 3.61 4.30
CA GLY A 10 13.01 4.96 3.74
C GLY A 10 13.27 4.96 2.24
N GLY A 11 14.23 4.18 1.75
CA GLY A 11 14.52 4.04 0.33
C GLY A 11 13.35 3.45 -0.45
N SER A 12 12.69 2.42 0.08
CA SER A 12 11.54 1.78 -0.59
C SER A 12 10.35 2.75 -0.74
N ILE A 13 10.00 3.48 0.33
CA ILE A 13 8.86 4.41 0.28
C ILE A 13 9.17 5.67 -0.52
N ALA A 14 10.41 6.17 -0.47
CA ALA A 14 10.83 7.32 -1.28
C ALA A 14 10.85 6.98 -2.79
N ASN A 15 11.20 5.74 -3.16
CA ASN A 15 11.12 5.28 -4.56
C ASN A 15 9.67 5.12 -5.06
N ASN A 16 8.74 4.81 -4.17
CA ASN A 16 7.32 4.61 -4.48
C ASN A 16 7.04 3.74 -5.71
N ASP A 17 7.66 2.56 -5.78
CA ASP A 17 7.27 1.57 -6.78
C ASP A 17 5.81 1.15 -6.56
N PRO A 18 4.94 1.24 -7.60
CA PRO A 18 3.51 0.89 -7.47
C PRO A 18 3.24 -0.51 -6.94
N ALA A 19 4.17 -1.44 -7.18
CA ALA A 19 4.05 -2.85 -6.78
C ALA A 19 4.76 -3.17 -5.45
N ALA A 20 5.36 -2.17 -4.78
CA ALA A 20 6.00 -2.36 -3.48
C ALA A 20 4.98 -2.63 -2.37
N ASP A 21 5.38 -3.43 -1.37
CA ASP A 21 4.52 -3.83 -0.25
C ASP A 21 4.45 -2.76 0.86
N TYR A 22 5.56 -2.07 1.16
CA TYR A 22 5.63 -1.10 2.25
C TYR A 22 4.63 0.05 2.17
N PRO A 23 4.34 0.64 0.98
CA PRO A 23 3.33 1.68 0.87
C PRO A 23 1.97 1.27 1.42
N ALA A 24 1.53 0.01 1.19
CA ALA A 24 0.29 -0.50 1.76
C ALA A 24 0.34 -0.54 3.30
N GLY A 25 1.50 -0.84 3.87
CA GLY A 25 1.72 -0.79 5.31
C GLY A 25 1.56 0.62 5.88
N LEU A 26 2.17 1.61 5.23
CA LEU A 26 2.09 3.00 5.68
C LEU A 26 0.64 3.53 5.62
N VAL A 27 0.01 3.44 4.46
CA VAL A 27 -1.36 3.96 4.26
C VAL A 27 -2.37 3.15 5.08
N GLY A 28 -2.26 1.81 5.06
CA GLY A 28 -3.20 0.96 5.76
C GLY A 28 -3.12 1.06 7.29
N LEU A 29 -1.99 1.42 7.85
CA LEU A 29 -1.84 1.66 9.29
C LEU A 29 -2.04 3.14 9.66
N GLY A 30 -2.14 4.05 8.70
CA GLY A 30 -2.21 5.48 8.94
C GLY A 30 -0.90 6.03 9.54
N ALA A 31 0.22 5.63 8.97
CA ALA A 31 1.54 6.05 9.43
C ALA A 31 1.82 7.53 9.16
N THR A 32 2.83 8.06 9.84
CA THR A 32 3.39 9.39 9.58
C THR A 32 4.84 9.25 9.15
N VAL A 33 5.18 9.83 8.00
CA VAL A 33 6.55 9.91 7.48
C VAL A 33 7.22 11.15 8.06
N HIS A 34 8.34 10.96 8.74
CA HIS A 34 9.18 12.05 9.24
C HIS A 34 10.31 12.28 8.24
N THR A 35 10.52 13.52 7.92
CA THR A 35 11.58 13.95 7.00
C THR A 35 12.57 14.90 7.68
N THR A 36 13.59 15.32 6.97
CA THR A 36 14.52 16.36 7.43
C THR A 36 13.84 17.73 7.60
N LYS A 37 12.64 17.93 7.01
CA LYS A 37 11.97 19.24 7.01
C LYS A 37 10.61 19.24 7.71
N ARG A 38 9.86 18.13 7.68
CA ARG A 38 8.47 18.08 8.13
C ARG A 38 7.98 16.66 8.42
N GLN A 39 6.74 16.59 8.88
CA GLN A 39 6.00 15.32 9.00
C GLN A 39 4.89 15.30 7.95
N ILE A 40 4.72 14.16 7.28
CA ILE A 40 3.75 13.98 6.20
C ILE A 40 2.90 12.75 6.54
N PRO A 41 1.57 12.87 6.63
CA PRO A 41 0.69 11.71 6.75
C PRO A 41 0.90 10.76 5.55
N ALA A 42 0.84 9.45 5.78
CA ALA A 42 1.02 8.47 4.70
C ALA A 42 -0.01 8.61 3.57
N ASP A 43 -1.21 9.11 3.89
CA ASP A 43 -2.28 9.34 2.92
C ASP A 43 -1.92 10.44 1.90
N ASP A 44 -1.05 11.37 2.29
CA ASP A 44 -0.60 12.50 1.46
C ASP A 44 0.81 12.30 0.89
N PHE A 45 1.49 11.21 1.27
CA PHE A 45 2.90 10.98 0.92
C PHE A 45 3.09 10.45 -0.50
N PHE A 46 2.23 9.53 -0.96
CA PHE A 46 2.33 8.86 -2.25
C PHE A 46 1.47 9.58 -3.29
N THR A 47 2.09 10.31 -4.21
CA THR A 47 1.39 11.23 -5.12
C THR A 47 1.16 10.67 -6.51
N GLY A 48 1.98 9.71 -6.97
CA GLY A 48 1.88 9.11 -8.29
C GLY A 48 2.83 7.94 -8.46
N MET A 49 2.96 7.44 -9.69
CA MET A 49 3.88 6.35 -10.03
C MET A 49 5.32 6.84 -9.92
N PHE A 50 6.10 6.26 -8.99
CA PHE A 50 7.45 6.70 -8.64
C PHE A 50 7.52 8.16 -8.19
N GLU A 51 6.41 8.70 -7.65
CA GLU A 51 6.33 10.07 -7.18
C GLU A 51 5.84 10.13 -5.74
N THR A 52 6.44 11.00 -4.97
CA THR A 52 6.10 11.26 -3.57
C THR A 52 6.02 12.76 -3.29
N ALA A 53 5.49 13.14 -2.13
CA ALA A 53 5.44 14.52 -1.67
C ALA A 53 6.80 15.09 -1.20
N LEU A 54 7.89 14.31 -1.29
CA LEU A 54 9.23 14.77 -0.93
C LEU A 54 9.70 15.90 -1.87
N ALA A 55 10.30 16.93 -1.31
CA ALA A 55 11.06 17.91 -2.08
C ALA A 55 12.42 17.32 -2.51
N GLU A 56 13.08 17.93 -3.51
CA GLU A 56 14.33 17.45 -4.09
C GLU A 56 15.46 17.24 -3.04
N ASP A 57 15.49 18.09 -2.02
CA ASP A 57 16.49 18.08 -0.93
C ASP A 57 15.92 17.55 0.40
N GLU A 58 14.84 16.76 0.36
CA GLU A 58 14.14 16.23 1.53
C GLU A 58 14.37 14.72 1.68
N ILE A 59 14.82 14.31 2.86
CA ILE A 59 15.19 12.92 3.15
C ILE A 59 14.25 12.35 4.23
N VAL A 60 13.75 11.13 4.01
CA VAL A 60 13.02 10.38 5.04
C VAL A 60 13.97 9.97 6.16
N THR A 61 13.63 10.37 7.39
CA THR A 61 14.44 10.09 8.59
C THR A 61 13.84 9.00 9.47
N ALA A 62 12.49 8.91 9.51
CA ALA A 62 11.76 7.90 10.28
C ALA A 62 10.35 7.71 9.74
N VAL A 63 9.70 6.61 10.14
CA VAL A 63 8.27 6.37 9.94
C VAL A 63 7.67 5.98 11.28
N ALA A 64 6.66 6.71 11.72
CA ALA A 64 5.89 6.40 12.93
C ALA A 64 4.63 5.63 12.55
N PHE A 65 4.47 4.44 13.13
CA PHE A 65 3.31 3.58 12.90
C PHE A 65 2.41 3.57 14.14
N PRO A 66 1.11 3.89 14.00
CA PRO A 66 0.15 3.55 15.03
C PRO A 66 0.09 2.01 15.23
N ILE A 67 0.02 1.56 16.47
CA ILE A 67 -0.13 0.13 16.76
C ILE A 67 -1.60 -0.24 16.56
N PRO A 68 -1.93 -1.10 15.59
CA PRO A 68 -3.31 -1.52 15.37
C PRO A 68 -3.74 -2.55 16.41
N GLU A 69 -5.05 -2.66 16.65
CA GLU A 69 -5.62 -3.76 17.42
C GLU A 69 -5.49 -5.08 16.66
N LYS A 70 -5.77 -5.03 15.36
CA LYS A 70 -5.65 -6.13 14.40
C LYS A 70 -5.19 -5.60 13.05
N ALA A 71 -4.37 -6.37 12.34
CA ALA A 71 -4.02 -6.07 10.96
C ALA A 71 -3.63 -7.35 10.21
N ALA A 72 -3.88 -7.36 8.90
CA ALA A 72 -3.40 -8.41 8.02
C ALA A 72 -3.11 -7.85 6.63
N TYR A 73 -2.11 -8.43 5.98
CA TYR A 73 -1.73 -8.13 4.59
C TYR A 73 -1.82 -9.39 3.75
N MET A 74 -2.56 -9.31 2.65
CA MET A 74 -2.68 -10.38 1.66
C MET A 74 -2.23 -9.90 0.29
N LYS A 75 -1.43 -10.72 -0.38
CA LYS A 75 -0.83 -10.38 -1.67
C LYS A 75 -1.04 -11.48 -2.70
N PHE A 76 -1.45 -11.08 -3.90
CA PHE A 76 -1.31 -11.89 -5.11
C PHE A 76 0.01 -11.50 -5.78
N ALA A 77 1.02 -12.33 -5.59
CA ALA A 77 2.38 -12.05 -6.03
C ALA A 77 2.59 -12.40 -7.51
N ASN A 78 3.38 -11.58 -8.21
CA ASN A 78 3.94 -11.96 -9.50
C ASN A 78 4.84 -13.20 -9.33
N PRO A 79 4.68 -14.25 -10.12
CA PRO A 79 5.47 -15.49 -9.96
C PRO A 79 6.99 -15.27 -10.10
N ALA A 80 7.42 -14.36 -10.97
CA ALA A 80 8.83 -14.12 -11.25
C ALA A 80 9.47 -13.15 -10.25
N SER A 81 8.93 -11.93 -10.13
CA SER A 81 9.51 -10.87 -9.30
C SER A 81 9.11 -10.96 -7.83
N ARG A 82 8.00 -11.61 -7.52
CA ARG A 82 7.34 -11.66 -6.20
C ARG A 82 6.77 -10.31 -5.73
N TYR A 83 6.83 -9.28 -6.56
CA TYR A 83 6.12 -8.03 -6.31
C TYR A 83 4.61 -8.23 -6.37
N ALA A 84 3.85 -7.29 -5.77
CA ALA A 84 2.40 -7.39 -5.76
C ALA A 84 1.81 -7.07 -7.14
N ILE A 85 1.12 -8.04 -7.77
CA ILE A 85 0.14 -7.71 -8.80
C ILE A 85 -1.03 -6.97 -8.14
N VAL A 86 -1.47 -7.45 -6.97
CA VAL A 86 -2.36 -6.76 -6.04
C VAL A 86 -2.00 -7.15 -4.62
N GLY A 87 -1.83 -6.17 -3.75
CA GLY A 87 -1.68 -6.35 -2.31
C GLY A 87 -2.76 -5.56 -1.56
N VAL A 88 -3.34 -6.13 -0.53
CA VAL A 88 -4.35 -5.47 0.31
C VAL A 88 -3.99 -5.61 1.77
N LEU A 89 -3.85 -4.48 2.45
CA LEU A 89 -3.72 -4.41 3.90
C LEU A 89 -5.03 -3.94 4.52
N VAL A 90 -5.49 -4.67 5.51
CA VAL A 90 -6.62 -4.27 6.37
C VAL A 90 -6.09 -4.08 7.77
N SER A 91 -6.46 -3.00 8.42
CA SER A 91 -6.20 -2.78 9.83
C SER A 91 -7.43 -2.27 10.58
N LYS A 92 -7.49 -2.58 11.87
CA LYS A 92 -8.43 -2.01 12.82
C LYS A 92 -7.66 -1.38 13.97
N GLY A 93 -7.94 -0.14 14.26
CA GLY A 93 -7.35 0.59 15.36
C GLY A 93 -8.36 1.55 15.98
N LYS A 94 -7.90 2.42 16.88
CA LYS A 94 -8.75 3.40 17.57
C LYS A 94 -9.50 4.35 16.62
N ALA A 95 -8.89 4.68 15.48
CA ALA A 95 -9.49 5.55 14.45
C ALA A 95 -10.47 4.80 13.51
N GLY A 96 -10.72 3.52 13.73
CA GLY A 96 -11.59 2.70 12.90
C GLY A 96 -10.84 1.70 12.01
N VAL A 97 -11.53 1.25 10.94
CA VAL A 97 -10.99 0.31 9.96
C VAL A 97 -10.34 1.07 8.81
N ARG A 98 -9.16 0.62 8.39
CA ARG A 98 -8.47 1.13 7.20
C ARG A 98 -8.18 0.00 6.23
N VAL A 99 -8.28 0.30 4.94
CA VAL A 99 -7.91 -0.61 3.85
C VAL A 99 -6.98 0.13 2.90
N ALA A 100 -5.81 -0.43 2.61
CA ALA A 100 -4.91 0.10 1.61
C ALA A 100 -4.65 -0.95 0.53
N VAL A 101 -4.61 -0.50 -0.73
CA VAL A 101 -4.39 -1.33 -1.91
C VAL A 101 -3.11 -0.88 -2.61
N THR A 102 -2.18 -1.82 -2.83
CA THR A 102 -0.96 -1.62 -3.62
C THR A 102 -0.95 -2.55 -4.83
N GLY A 103 -0.13 -2.28 -5.82
CA GLY A 103 0.01 -3.07 -7.05
C GLY A 103 -1.09 -2.82 -8.08
N ALA A 104 -2.30 -2.49 -7.65
CA ALA A 104 -3.44 -2.37 -8.56
C ALA A 104 -3.45 -1.08 -9.39
N GLY A 105 -2.97 0.02 -8.85
CA GLY A 105 -2.99 1.35 -9.49
C GLY A 105 -1.60 1.98 -9.57
N PRO A 106 -1.50 3.21 -10.05
CA PRO A 106 -0.23 3.92 -10.23
C PRO A 106 0.51 4.19 -8.90
N CYS A 107 -0.19 4.22 -7.78
CA CYS A 107 0.38 4.24 -6.43
C CYS A 107 -0.57 3.57 -5.44
N VAL A 108 -0.12 3.37 -4.21
CA VAL A 108 -0.97 2.89 -3.12
C VAL A 108 -2.12 3.86 -2.86
N LYS A 109 -3.30 3.33 -2.56
CA LYS A 109 -4.48 4.14 -2.22
C LYS A 109 -5.16 3.62 -0.96
N PHE A 110 -5.67 4.54 -0.15
CA PHE A 110 -6.68 4.23 0.86
C PHE A 110 -8.00 3.90 0.16
N ALA A 111 -8.50 2.69 0.37
CA ALA A 111 -9.69 2.19 -0.31
C ALA A 111 -10.95 2.34 0.58
N ALA A 112 -11.46 3.56 0.70
CA ALA A 112 -12.65 3.86 1.48
C ALA A 112 -13.87 3.05 1.02
N ASP A 113 -14.05 2.89 -0.29
CA ASP A 113 -15.14 2.10 -0.88
C ASP A 113 -15.04 0.62 -0.48
N ALA A 114 -13.82 0.07 -0.42
CA ALA A 114 -13.62 -1.29 0.04
C ALA A 114 -13.98 -1.46 1.52
N VAL A 115 -13.72 -0.46 2.36
CA VAL A 115 -14.16 -0.44 3.77
C VAL A 115 -15.69 -0.48 3.86
N ALA A 116 -16.38 0.23 2.97
CA ALA A 116 -17.85 0.23 2.88
C ALA A 116 -18.43 -1.03 2.22
N GLY A 117 -17.58 -1.96 1.76
CA GLY A 117 -18.00 -3.18 1.06
C GLY A 117 -18.39 -2.95 -0.40
N VAL A 118 -18.10 -1.80 -0.97
CA VAL A 118 -18.36 -1.46 -2.37
C VAL A 118 -17.32 -2.14 -3.26
N LYS A 119 -17.75 -2.66 -4.41
CA LYS A 119 -16.84 -3.25 -5.40
C LYS A 119 -15.94 -2.17 -5.99
N VAL A 120 -14.63 -2.40 -5.97
CA VAL A 120 -13.65 -1.49 -6.58
C VAL A 120 -13.83 -1.51 -8.10
N ALA A 121 -13.96 -0.32 -8.70
CA ALA A 121 -14.02 -0.15 -10.14
C ALA A 121 -12.64 -0.40 -10.79
N SER A 122 -12.62 -0.74 -12.08
CA SER A 122 -11.39 -0.92 -12.84
C SER A 122 -10.77 0.41 -13.32
N ASP A 123 -11.54 1.50 -13.26
CA ASP A 123 -11.09 2.81 -13.73
C ASP A 123 -9.86 3.31 -12.96
N GLY A 124 -8.83 3.70 -13.71
CA GLY A 124 -7.56 4.17 -13.13
C GLY A 124 -6.68 3.08 -12.53
N LEU A 125 -7.02 1.80 -12.70
CA LEU A 125 -6.13 0.69 -12.36
C LEU A 125 -5.14 0.42 -13.52
N ASN A 126 -3.99 -0.14 -13.15
CA ASN A 126 -2.96 -0.52 -14.12
C ASN A 126 -3.44 -1.67 -15.02
N SER A 127 -3.07 -1.59 -16.30
CA SER A 127 -3.24 -2.69 -17.25
C SER A 127 -1.92 -2.91 -17.97
N ASP A 128 -1.38 -4.12 -17.88
CA ASP A 128 -0.07 -4.48 -18.44
C ASP A 128 -0.05 -5.95 -18.86
N LEU A 129 1.12 -6.46 -19.24
CA LEU A 129 1.31 -7.86 -19.66
C LEU A 129 1.02 -8.89 -18.55
N HIS A 130 0.97 -8.46 -17.28
CA HIS A 130 0.75 -9.37 -16.14
C HIS A 130 -0.72 -9.47 -15.75
N ALA A 131 -1.50 -8.37 -15.89
CA ALA A 131 -2.90 -8.35 -15.51
C ALA A 131 -3.64 -7.15 -16.11
N SER A 132 -4.87 -7.36 -16.57
CA SER A 132 -5.76 -6.27 -16.99
C SER A 132 -6.30 -5.51 -15.76
N ALA A 133 -6.84 -4.31 -15.97
CA ALA A 133 -7.45 -3.49 -14.93
C ALA A 133 -8.65 -4.21 -14.27
N GLU A 134 -9.49 -4.90 -15.07
CA GLU A 134 -10.64 -5.68 -14.56
C GLU A 134 -10.20 -6.85 -13.69
N TYR A 135 -9.10 -7.54 -14.09
CA TYR A 135 -8.55 -8.62 -13.31
C TYR A 135 -7.98 -8.11 -11.98
N ARG A 136 -7.28 -6.97 -11.99
CA ARG A 136 -6.80 -6.32 -10.77
C ARG A 136 -7.94 -5.90 -9.85
N ALA A 137 -9.02 -5.33 -10.38
CA ALA A 137 -10.22 -4.98 -9.61
C ALA A 137 -10.85 -6.21 -8.93
N ASN A 138 -10.93 -7.33 -9.65
CA ASN A 138 -11.38 -8.60 -9.06
C ASN A 138 -10.42 -9.10 -7.96
N LEU A 139 -9.11 -9.06 -8.21
CA LEU A 139 -8.11 -9.45 -7.22
C LEU A 139 -8.16 -8.60 -5.95
N VAL A 140 -8.40 -7.30 -6.05
CA VAL A 140 -8.61 -6.43 -4.87
C VAL A 140 -9.71 -7.00 -3.99
N SER A 141 -10.86 -7.34 -4.59
CA SER A 141 -12.00 -7.91 -3.86
C SER A 141 -11.68 -9.26 -3.20
N VAL A 142 -10.92 -10.12 -3.88
CA VAL A 142 -10.49 -11.42 -3.36
C VAL A 142 -9.48 -11.26 -2.22
N MET A 143 -8.46 -10.42 -2.42
CA MET A 143 -7.42 -10.20 -1.40
C MET A 143 -7.99 -9.49 -0.17
N LEU A 144 -8.94 -8.57 -0.35
CA LEU A 144 -9.66 -7.92 0.75
C LEU A 144 -10.36 -8.95 1.64
N LYS A 145 -11.15 -9.86 1.05
CA LYS A 145 -11.84 -10.92 1.80
C LYS A 145 -10.86 -11.77 2.61
N ARG A 146 -9.72 -12.13 1.99
CA ARG A 146 -8.67 -12.91 2.66
C ARG A 146 -8.00 -12.13 3.78
N ALA A 147 -7.71 -10.84 3.57
CA ALA A 147 -7.10 -9.98 4.58
C ALA A 147 -8.04 -9.78 5.78
N VAL A 148 -9.34 -9.56 5.54
CA VAL A 148 -10.35 -9.46 6.60
C VAL A 148 -10.42 -10.75 7.40
N ALA A 149 -10.49 -11.91 6.74
CA ALA A 149 -10.52 -13.20 7.42
C ALA A 149 -9.26 -13.43 8.26
N ALA A 150 -8.07 -13.10 7.74
CA ALA A 150 -6.81 -13.23 8.46
C ALA A 150 -6.68 -12.24 9.64
N ALA A 151 -7.26 -11.05 9.54
CA ALA A 151 -7.29 -10.08 10.64
C ALA A 151 -8.31 -10.45 11.73
N ALA A 152 -9.31 -11.28 11.42
CA ALA A 152 -10.33 -11.69 12.39
C ALA A 152 -9.83 -12.80 13.36
N GLY A 153 -8.96 -13.70 12.86
CA GLY A 153 -8.33 -14.77 13.65
C GLY A 153 -7.24 -14.23 14.54
#